data_4d88a897748f47ec79e05b300bff953f
#
_entry.id   4d88a897748f47ec79e05b300bff953f
#
_cell.length_a   1.000
_cell.length_b   1.000
_cell.length_c   1.000
_cell.angle_alpha   90.00
_cell.angle_beta   90.00
_cell.angle_gamma   90.00
#
_symmetry.space_group_name_H-M   'P 1'
#
loop_
_entity.id
_entity.type
_entity.pdbx_description
1 polymer ?
#
loop_
_entity_poly.entity_id
_entity_poly.type
_entity_poly.pdbx_seq_one_letter_code
_entity_poly.pdbx_strand_id
1 'polypeptide(L)'
;MNENIFSGKAEVYMQCRPRYAQGVLDFIRRETALTPDSLIADIGAGTGIFTEQLMSLGCRVAAVEPNGDMRSRIAETAPGAEIISAPAEHTGLPDGSVSLITAAESFHWFQPDDFREECRRILRPGGKVMIVWNLTDKKSSLVRTLHKLNLDHCARYRELFSNGRSIESERFVEISQKFLKNYSSAIFKNDLSYNKSKFIGNRISSSYAPKSGDPEFDNYRTALEECFEQFSVSDEKYKVMSENYLTNSHREIHPNDLIFTKEQFIGNRISRSYAPKSGDPEFDNYCTALEEFFEQHQQNGVILIPNNTVCFIGMV
;
A
#
# COMPACT_ATOMS: atom_id res chain seq x y z
N MET A 1 -10.36 -1.02 19.12
CA MET A 1 -9.99 -0.27 17.87
C MET A 1 -10.99 0.85 17.64
N ASN A 2 -10.58 2.04 17.14
CA ASN A 2 -11.57 3.04 16.71
C ASN A 2 -11.98 2.72 15.26
N GLU A 3 -12.98 1.86 15.11
CA GLU A 3 -13.48 1.35 13.82
C GLU A 3 -13.96 2.45 12.87
N ASN A 4 -14.25 3.64 13.39
CA ASN A 4 -14.82 4.76 12.62
C ASN A 4 -13.77 5.70 11.98
N ILE A 5 -12.48 5.42 12.13
CA ILE A 5 -11.40 6.30 11.61
C ILE A 5 -11.49 6.45 10.08
N PHE A 6 -11.86 5.39 9.39
CA PHE A 6 -11.96 5.34 7.92
C PHE A 6 -13.38 5.64 7.39
N SER A 7 -14.37 5.81 8.26
CA SER A 7 -15.73 6.13 7.84
C SER A 7 -15.77 7.43 7.01
N GLY A 8 -16.45 7.39 5.87
CA GLY A 8 -16.51 8.45 4.87
C GLY A 8 -15.28 8.59 3.97
N LYS A 9 -14.30 7.66 4.05
CA LYS A 9 -13.10 7.65 3.19
C LYS A 9 -13.03 6.46 2.23
N ALA A 10 -13.96 5.51 2.29
CA ALA A 10 -13.86 4.22 1.59
C ALA A 10 -13.75 4.38 0.07
N GLU A 11 -14.51 5.29 -0.54
CA GLU A 11 -14.49 5.55 -1.99
C GLU A 11 -13.11 6.03 -2.46
N VAL A 12 -12.61 7.12 -1.84
CA VAL A 12 -11.31 7.68 -2.22
C VAL A 12 -10.17 6.72 -1.87
N TYR A 13 -10.33 5.93 -0.82
CA TYR A 13 -9.38 4.89 -0.44
C TYR A 13 -9.28 3.83 -1.54
N MET A 14 -10.40 3.28 -1.99
CA MET A 14 -10.47 2.26 -3.05
C MET A 14 -9.81 2.75 -4.35
N GLN A 15 -10.10 3.99 -4.75
CA GLN A 15 -9.62 4.56 -6.02
C GLN A 15 -8.14 4.96 -6.01
N CYS A 16 -7.61 5.35 -4.84
CA CYS A 16 -6.32 6.04 -4.74
C CYS A 16 -5.23 5.26 -4.00
N ARG A 17 -5.58 4.21 -3.22
CA ARG A 17 -4.56 3.41 -2.55
C ARG A 17 -3.82 2.49 -3.52
N PRO A 18 -2.50 2.33 -3.33
CA PRO A 18 -1.70 1.48 -4.19
C PRO A 18 -2.05 0.01 -3.97
N ARG A 19 -1.90 -0.77 -5.03
CA ARG A 19 -1.81 -2.22 -4.97
C ARG A 19 -0.46 -2.65 -4.42
N TYR A 20 -0.35 -3.91 -4.06
CA TYR A 20 0.92 -4.51 -3.63
C TYR A 20 1.67 -5.06 -4.85
N ALA A 21 2.99 -5.13 -4.74
CA ALA A 21 3.85 -5.66 -5.80
C ALA A 21 3.45 -7.09 -6.16
N GLN A 22 3.45 -7.42 -7.45
CA GLN A 22 3.06 -8.75 -7.95
C GLN A 22 3.95 -9.86 -7.36
N GLY A 23 5.24 -9.57 -7.13
CA GLY A 23 6.17 -10.51 -6.51
C GLY A 23 5.76 -11.00 -5.12
N VAL A 24 4.84 -10.30 -4.44
CA VAL A 24 4.24 -10.76 -3.17
C VAL A 24 3.50 -12.08 -3.34
N LEU A 25 2.77 -12.24 -4.44
CA LEU A 25 2.01 -13.46 -4.72
C LEU A 25 2.94 -14.65 -5.02
N ASP A 26 4.06 -14.39 -5.70
CA ASP A 26 5.07 -15.43 -5.96
C ASP A 26 5.80 -15.83 -4.67
N PHE A 27 6.03 -14.85 -3.78
CA PHE A 27 6.56 -15.12 -2.44
C PHE A 27 5.60 -16.00 -1.63
N ILE A 28 4.29 -15.71 -1.65
CA ILE A 28 3.28 -16.56 -1.01
C ILE A 28 3.34 -17.99 -1.57
N ARG A 29 3.34 -18.16 -2.89
CA ARG A 29 3.41 -19.49 -3.52
C ARG A 29 4.64 -20.30 -3.09
N ARG A 30 5.78 -19.63 -2.96
CA ARG A 30 7.03 -20.27 -2.55
C ARG A 30 7.07 -20.64 -1.07
N GLU A 31 6.53 -19.75 -0.23
CA GLU A 31 6.60 -19.90 1.24
C GLU A 31 5.47 -20.78 1.80
N THR A 32 4.47 -21.13 1.01
CA THR A 32 3.28 -21.84 1.46
C THR A 32 2.93 -22.99 0.52
N ALA A 33 2.32 -24.05 1.08
CA ALA A 33 1.78 -25.18 0.31
C ALA A 33 0.27 -24.98 0.07
N LEU A 34 -0.11 -23.86 -0.59
CA LEU A 34 -1.52 -23.57 -0.90
C LEU A 34 -2.02 -24.44 -2.04
N THR A 35 -3.28 -24.88 -1.91
CA THR A 35 -4.04 -25.61 -2.93
C THR A 35 -5.36 -24.87 -3.21
N PRO A 36 -6.10 -25.20 -4.27
CA PRO A 36 -7.41 -24.58 -4.52
C PRO A 36 -8.41 -24.70 -3.35
N ASP A 37 -8.29 -25.76 -2.53
CA ASP A 37 -9.13 -25.96 -1.35
C ASP A 37 -8.65 -25.17 -0.11
N SER A 38 -7.49 -24.55 -0.19
CA SER A 38 -6.94 -23.73 0.91
C SER A 38 -7.80 -22.50 1.15
N LEU A 39 -7.97 -22.14 2.43
CA LEU A 39 -8.58 -20.89 2.83
C LEU A 39 -7.48 -19.90 3.24
N ILE A 40 -7.50 -18.74 2.63
CA ILE A 40 -6.70 -17.56 3.01
C ILE A 40 -7.63 -16.61 3.77
N ALA A 41 -7.22 -16.13 4.95
CA ALA A 41 -7.94 -15.11 5.70
C ALA A 41 -7.19 -13.78 5.59
N ASP A 42 -7.78 -12.79 4.91
CA ASP A 42 -7.25 -11.42 4.81
C ASP A 42 -7.85 -10.58 5.93
N ILE A 43 -7.05 -10.27 6.95
CA ILE A 43 -7.50 -9.65 8.20
C ILE A 43 -7.25 -8.13 8.18
N GLY A 44 -8.31 -7.35 8.41
CA GLY A 44 -8.33 -5.93 8.17
C GLY A 44 -8.28 -5.64 6.67
N ALA A 45 -9.15 -6.32 5.91
CA ALA A 45 -9.15 -6.34 4.45
C ALA A 45 -9.45 -4.96 3.82
N GLY A 46 -9.97 -4.01 4.61
CA GLY A 46 -10.31 -2.67 4.14
C GLY A 46 -11.33 -2.70 3.01
N THR A 47 -10.98 -2.12 1.88
CA THR A 47 -11.83 -2.13 0.66
C THR A 47 -11.59 -3.35 -0.25
N GLY A 48 -10.78 -4.33 0.18
CA GLY A 48 -10.54 -5.56 -0.57
C GLY A 48 -9.40 -5.51 -1.60
N ILE A 49 -8.56 -4.48 -1.60
CA ILE A 49 -7.46 -4.32 -2.58
C ILE A 49 -6.50 -5.50 -2.56
N PHE A 50 -6.09 -5.97 -1.37
CA PHE A 50 -5.20 -7.13 -1.27
C PHE A 50 -5.97 -8.44 -1.44
N THR A 51 -7.20 -8.49 -0.93
CA THR A 51 -8.13 -9.63 -1.11
C THR A 51 -8.26 -10.02 -2.58
N GLU A 52 -8.48 -9.04 -3.49
CA GLU A 52 -8.57 -9.26 -4.93
C GLU A 52 -7.27 -9.87 -5.49
N GLN A 53 -6.11 -9.35 -5.07
CA GLN A 53 -4.82 -9.92 -5.48
C GLN A 53 -4.65 -11.36 -4.96
N LEU A 54 -5.04 -11.66 -3.71
CA LEU A 54 -4.98 -13.01 -3.13
C LEU A 54 -5.86 -14.01 -3.89
N MET A 55 -7.03 -13.60 -4.37
CA MET A 55 -7.91 -14.46 -5.17
C MET A 55 -7.24 -14.97 -6.44
N SER A 56 -6.29 -14.23 -7.02
CA SER A 56 -5.50 -14.67 -8.18
C SER A 56 -4.59 -15.88 -7.90
N LEU A 57 -4.41 -16.26 -6.63
CA LEU A 57 -3.72 -17.49 -6.23
C LEU A 57 -4.56 -18.76 -6.53
N GLY A 58 -5.86 -18.59 -6.81
CA GLY A 58 -6.78 -19.69 -7.07
C GLY A 58 -7.29 -20.41 -5.82
N CYS A 59 -7.13 -19.80 -4.64
CA CYS A 59 -7.61 -20.28 -3.35
C CYS A 59 -8.92 -19.59 -2.95
N ARG A 60 -9.61 -20.15 -1.95
CA ARG A 60 -10.71 -19.45 -1.27
C ARG A 60 -10.14 -18.32 -0.41
N VAL A 61 -10.82 -17.18 -0.40
CA VAL A 61 -10.38 -16.01 0.40
C VAL A 61 -11.55 -15.51 1.25
N ALA A 62 -11.32 -15.41 2.57
CA ALA A 62 -12.20 -14.75 3.52
C ALA A 62 -11.61 -13.37 3.86
N ALA A 63 -12.36 -12.32 3.58
CA ALA A 63 -12.03 -10.92 3.87
C ALA A 63 -12.71 -10.49 5.17
N VAL A 64 -11.91 -10.28 6.22
CA VAL A 64 -12.38 -9.89 7.54
C VAL A 64 -12.17 -8.40 7.74
N GLU A 65 -13.26 -7.62 7.88
CA GLU A 65 -13.20 -6.16 8.03
C GLU A 65 -14.32 -5.66 8.96
N PRO A 66 -13.98 -5.04 10.11
CA PRO A 66 -14.99 -4.54 11.04
C PRO A 66 -15.69 -3.27 10.56
N ASN A 67 -15.00 -2.36 9.83
CA ASN A 67 -15.58 -1.11 9.41
C ASN A 67 -16.60 -1.30 8.28
N GLY A 68 -17.84 -0.88 8.49
CA GLY A 68 -18.94 -1.07 7.54
C GLY A 68 -18.73 -0.37 6.20
N ASP A 69 -18.19 0.87 6.19
CA ASP A 69 -17.96 1.63 4.97
C ASP A 69 -16.91 0.96 4.09
N MET A 70 -15.80 0.55 4.71
CA MET A 70 -14.71 -0.15 4.01
C MET A 70 -15.19 -1.50 3.49
N ARG A 71 -15.83 -2.29 4.36
CA ARG A 71 -16.34 -3.63 4.04
C ARG A 71 -17.36 -3.62 2.89
N SER A 72 -18.20 -2.58 2.79
CA SER A 72 -19.19 -2.45 1.71
C SER A 72 -18.58 -2.43 0.31
N ARG A 73 -17.31 -2.08 0.18
CA ARG A 73 -16.58 -2.02 -1.09
C ARG A 73 -15.94 -3.34 -1.51
N ILE A 74 -15.84 -4.31 -0.59
CA ILE A 74 -15.16 -5.58 -0.88
C ILE A 74 -15.88 -6.36 -1.99
N ALA A 75 -17.21 -6.37 -1.99
CA ALA A 75 -17.98 -7.07 -3.02
C ALA A 75 -17.73 -6.54 -4.43
N GLU A 76 -17.43 -5.25 -4.56
CA GLU A 76 -17.08 -4.60 -5.82
C GLU A 76 -15.62 -4.89 -6.22
N THR A 77 -14.69 -4.77 -5.25
CA THR A 77 -13.25 -4.90 -5.49
C THR A 77 -12.81 -6.35 -5.66
N ALA A 78 -13.36 -7.27 -4.85
CA ALA A 78 -13.00 -8.67 -4.79
C ALA A 78 -14.25 -9.58 -4.88
N PRO A 79 -14.94 -9.60 -6.04
CA PRO A 79 -16.16 -10.39 -6.20
C PRO A 79 -15.87 -11.87 -6.03
N GLY A 80 -16.63 -12.54 -5.13
CA GLY A 80 -16.46 -13.96 -4.81
C GLY A 80 -15.63 -14.24 -3.54
N ALA A 81 -15.06 -13.23 -2.89
CA ALA A 81 -14.51 -13.37 -1.55
C ALA A 81 -15.64 -13.58 -0.51
N GLU A 82 -15.38 -14.39 0.51
CA GLU A 82 -16.24 -14.49 1.69
C GLU A 82 -16.04 -13.23 2.55
N ILE A 83 -17.10 -12.46 2.79
CA ILE A 83 -17.00 -11.18 3.51
C ILE A 83 -17.48 -11.37 4.95
N ILE A 84 -16.59 -11.09 5.92
CA ILE A 84 -16.86 -11.29 7.35
C ILE A 84 -16.78 -9.94 8.07
N SER A 85 -17.84 -9.63 8.84
CA SER A 85 -17.92 -8.46 9.71
C SER A 85 -17.42 -8.82 11.11
N ALA A 86 -16.09 -8.71 11.33
CA ALA A 86 -15.49 -9.08 12.59
C ALA A 86 -14.18 -8.30 12.85
N PRO A 87 -13.77 -8.10 14.12
CA PRO A 87 -12.44 -7.62 14.46
C PRO A 87 -11.38 -8.73 14.23
N ALA A 88 -10.11 -8.31 14.20
CA ALA A 88 -8.99 -9.21 13.97
C ALA A 88 -8.83 -10.26 15.09
N GLU A 89 -9.17 -9.89 16.29
CA GLU A 89 -9.03 -10.69 17.52
C GLU A 89 -10.12 -11.77 17.69
N HIS A 90 -11.22 -11.66 16.91
CA HIS A 90 -12.36 -12.59 16.94
C HIS A 90 -13.03 -12.66 15.58
N THR A 91 -12.40 -13.38 14.66
CA THR A 91 -12.82 -13.43 13.25
C THR A 91 -14.11 -14.20 12.99
N GLY A 92 -14.48 -15.12 13.88
CA GLY A 92 -15.58 -16.07 13.68
C GLY A 92 -15.25 -17.23 12.73
N LEU A 93 -14.05 -17.30 12.19
CA LEU A 93 -13.61 -18.42 11.37
C LEU A 93 -13.46 -19.69 12.19
N PRO A 94 -13.72 -20.89 11.63
CA PRO A 94 -13.58 -22.15 12.35
C PRO A 94 -12.14 -22.46 12.78
N ASP A 95 -11.98 -23.19 13.87
CA ASP A 95 -10.68 -23.66 14.37
C ASP A 95 -9.97 -24.49 13.30
N GLY A 96 -8.67 -24.26 13.12
CA GLY A 96 -7.81 -25.03 12.22
C GLY A 96 -8.21 -25.00 10.74
N SER A 97 -8.99 -24.01 10.30
CA SER A 97 -9.54 -23.93 8.94
C SER A 97 -8.67 -23.14 7.96
N VAL A 98 -7.80 -22.25 8.45
CA VAL A 98 -7.07 -21.28 7.63
C VAL A 98 -5.66 -21.76 7.32
N SER A 99 -5.28 -21.68 6.05
CA SER A 99 -3.95 -22.07 5.57
C SER A 99 -2.92 -20.92 5.64
N LEU A 100 -3.40 -19.70 5.39
CA LEU A 100 -2.61 -18.49 5.43
C LEU A 100 -3.48 -17.36 5.99
N ILE A 101 -2.98 -16.65 6.97
CA ILE A 101 -3.53 -15.37 7.43
C ILE A 101 -2.70 -14.27 6.80
N THR A 102 -3.34 -13.25 6.24
CA THR A 102 -2.67 -12.03 5.76
C THR A 102 -3.15 -10.81 6.53
N ALA A 103 -2.25 -9.86 6.77
CA ALA A 103 -2.53 -8.54 7.34
C ALA A 103 -1.75 -7.50 6.53
N ALA A 104 -2.44 -6.84 5.58
CA ALA A 104 -1.85 -5.89 4.65
C ALA A 104 -2.21 -4.45 5.05
N GLU A 105 -1.21 -3.64 5.45
CA GLU A 105 -1.41 -2.27 5.97
C GLU A 105 -2.39 -2.20 7.18
N SER A 106 -2.60 -3.29 7.91
CA SER A 106 -3.63 -3.39 8.95
C SER A 106 -3.11 -3.79 10.34
N PHE A 107 -2.03 -4.56 10.42
CA PHE A 107 -1.53 -5.15 11.67
C PHE A 107 -1.28 -4.15 12.82
N HIS A 108 -0.91 -2.91 12.52
CA HIS A 108 -0.68 -1.86 13.52
C HIS A 108 -1.95 -1.38 14.25
N TRP A 109 -3.11 -1.84 13.81
CA TRP A 109 -4.40 -1.59 14.46
C TRP A 109 -4.81 -2.66 15.44
N PHE A 110 -4.19 -3.85 15.37
CA PHE A 110 -4.60 -5.01 16.16
C PHE A 110 -4.02 -4.98 17.58
N GLN A 111 -4.67 -5.73 18.48
CA GLN A 111 -4.10 -6.07 19.78
C GLN A 111 -3.21 -7.31 19.59
N PRO A 112 -1.87 -7.18 19.67
CA PRO A 112 -0.98 -8.23 19.17
C PRO A 112 -1.14 -9.59 19.88
N ASP A 113 -1.40 -9.58 21.19
CA ASP A 113 -1.50 -10.83 21.97
C ASP A 113 -2.82 -11.53 21.69
N ASP A 114 -3.95 -10.81 21.69
CA ASP A 114 -5.28 -11.35 21.39
C ASP A 114 -5.34 -11.85 19.92
N PHE A 115 -4.76 -11.08 18.99
CA PHE A 115 -4.65 -11.51 17.60
C PHE A 115 -3.77 -12.75 17.44
N ARG A 116 -2.72 -12.91 18.25
CA ARG A 116 -1.87 -14.10 18.25
C ARG A 116 -2.67 -15.35 18.68
N GLU A 117 -3.52 -15.22 19.68
CA GLU A 117 -4.38 -16.31 20.13
C GLU A 117 -5.39 -16.69 19.05
N GLU A 118 -6.02 -15.71 18.41
CA GLU A 118 -6.94 -15.95 17.30
C GLU A 118 -6.21 -16.61 16.10
N CYS A 119 -5.02 -16.15 15.73
CA CYS A 119 -4.20 -16.79 14.71
C CYS A 119 -3.96 -18.28 15.02
N ARG A 120 -3.57 -18.59 16.26
CA ARG A 120 -3.34 -19.98 16.68
C ARG A 120 -4.60 -20.83 16.63
N ARG A 121 -5.76 -20.25 16.95
CA ARG A 121 -7.03 -20.95 16.91
C ARG A 121 -7.45 -21.31 15.48
N ILE A 122 -7.39 -20.33 14.55
CA ILE A 122 -7.92 -20.52 13.20
C ILE A 122 -6.94 -21.17 12.23
N LEU A 123 -5.61 -21.07 12.48
CA LEU A 123 -4.60 -21.68 11.60
C LEU A 123 -4.62 -23.20 11.70
N ARG A 124 -4.62 -23.86 10.55
CA ARG A 124 -4.35 -25.31 10.47
C ARG A 124 -2.89 -25.61 10.84
N PRO A 125 -2.55 -26.86 11.21
CA PRO A 125 -1.15 -27.26 11.39
C PRO A 125 -0.29 -26.89 10.17
N GLY A 126 0.82 -26.18 10.39
CA GLY A 126 1.71 -25.69 9.35
C GLY A 126 1.20 -24.43 8.61
N GLY A 127 0.07 -23.87 8.99
CA GLY A 127 -0.40 -22.57 8.50
C GLY A 127 0.52 -21.43 8.93
N LYS A 128 0.57 -20.36 8.16
CA LYS A 128 1.46 -19.22 8.38
C LYS A 128 0.68 -17.92 8.49
N VAL A 129 1.32 -16.90 9.08
CA VAL A 129 0.84 -15.50 9.08
C VAL A 129 1.78 -14.68 8.20
N MET A 130 1.21 -13.83 7.36
CA MET A 130 1.94 -12.87 6.52
C MET A 130 1.53 -11.44 6.85
N ILE A 131 2.51 -10.59 7.12
CA ILE A 131 2.31 -9.16 7.33
C ILE A 131 2.95 -8.40 6.16
N VAL A 132 2.20 -7.48 5.56
CA VAL A 132 2.59 -6.77 4.33
C VAL A 132 2.47 -5.26 4.53
N TRP A 133 3.50 -4.53 4.06
CA TRP A 133 3.57 -3.07 4.12
C TRP A 133 4.00 -2.47 2.80
N ASN A 134 3.43 -1.35 2.42
CA ASN A 134 3.95 -0.45 1.39
C ASN A 134 4.73 0.69 2.06
N LEU A 135 6.06 0.60 2.06
CA LEU A 135 6.95 1.53 2.77
C LEU A 135 7.60 2.51 1.79
N THR A 136 7.56 3.80 2.14
CA THR A 136 8.18 4.88 1.36
C THR A 136 9.62 5.14 1.80
N ASP A 137 10.47 5.62 0.87
CA ASP A 137 11.84 6.00 1.19
C ASP A 137 11.90 7.36 1.91
N LYS A 138 12.36 7.35 3.15
CA LYS A 138 12.55 8.56 3.98
C LYS A 138 13.61 9.52 3.45
N LYS A 139 14.52 9.05 2.59
CA LYS A 139 15.58 9.89 2.00
C LYS A 139 15.07 10.72 0.83
N SER A 140 13.87 10.41 0.30
CA SER A 140 13.23 11.18 -0.74
C SER A 140 12.85 12.58 -0.25
N SER A 141 13.16 13.62 -1.02
CA SER A 141 12.76 14.99 -0.73
C SER A 141 11.25 15.15 -0.72
N LEU A 142 10.53 14.48 -1.63
CA LEU A 142 9.07 14.44 -1.62
C LEU A 142 8.52 13.85 -0.32
N VAL A 143 9.09 12.74 0.16
CA VAL A 143 8.63 12.12 1.42
C VAL A 143 8.87 13.04 2.62
N ARG A 144 10.01 13.76 2.65
CA ARG A 144 10.28 14.77 3.69
C ARG A 144 9.31 15.96 3.60
N THR A 145 9.02 16.44 2.40
CA THR A 145 8.05 17.53 2.18
C THR A 145 6.66 17.10 2.61
N LEU A 146 6.23 15.89 2.23
CA LEU A 146 4.95 15.33 2.67
C LEU A 146 4.86 15.15 4.20
N HIS A 147 5.96 14.74 4.84
CA HIS A 147 6.01 14.65 6.31
C HIS A 147 5.79 16.03 6.95
N LYS A 148 6.49 17.06 6.47
CA LYS A 148 6.30 18.44 6.95
C LYS A 148 4.87 18.92 6.71
N LEU A 149 4.34 18.73 5.50
CA LEU A 149 2.98 19.10 5.15
C LEU A 149 1.94 18.41 6.07
N ASN A 150 2.12 17.13 6.37
CA ASN A 150 1.25 16.43 7.31
C ASN A 150 1.36 16.99 8.74
N LEU A 151 2.55 17.39 9.19
CA LEU A 151 2.74 18.07 10.48
C LEU A 151 2.03 19.42 10.52
N ASP A 152 2.06 20.17 9.43
CA ASP A 152 1.47 21.53 9.37
C ASP A 152 -0.07 21.47 9.32
N HIS A 153 -0.66 20.48 8.62
CA HIS A 153 -2.09 20.48 8.30
C HIS A 153 -2.92 19.34 8.94
N CYS A 154 -2.30 18.37 9.60
CA CYS A 154 -3.03 17.23 10.18
C CYS A 154 -2.83 17.18 11.70
N ALA A 155 -3.81 17.65 12.49
CA ALA A 155 -3.74 17.63 13.95
C ALA A 155 -3.45 16.23 14.50
N ARG A 156 -4.15 15.21 13.97
CA ARG A 156 -3.94 13.81 14.34
C ARG A 156 -2.54 13.28 13.98
N TYR A 157 -1.95 13.75 12.88
CA TYR A 157 -0.57 13.40 12.53
C TYR A 157 0.42 13.96 13.55
N ARG A 158 0.23 15.23 13.97
CA ARG A 158 1.02 15.86 15.04
C ARG A 158 0.98 15.06 16.34
N GLU A 159 -0.22 14.63 16.76
CA GLU A 159 -0.38 13.80 17.98
C GLU A 159 0.38 12.48 17.90
N LEU A 160 0.36 11.82 16.75
CA LEU A 160 1.09 10.56 16.54
C LEU A 160 2.61 10.74 16.62
N PHE A 161 3.14 11.89 16.21
CA PHE A 161 4.58 12.17 16.14
C PHE A 161 5.14 13.02 17.27
N SER A 162 4.31 13.77 18.03
CA SER A 162 4.76 14.58 19.19
C SER A 162 5.38 13.78 20.33
N ASN A 163 5.11 12.48 20.39
CA ASN A 163 5.61 11.57 21.43
C ASN A 163 6.94 10.86 21.06
N GLY A 164 7.76 11.44 20.17
CA GLY A 164 9.06 10.89 19.78
C GLY A 164 8.99 9.57 19.01
N ARG A 165 7.83 9.21 18.46
CA ARG A 165 7.68 8.02 17.63
C ARG A 165 8.42 8.23 16.32
N SER A 166 9.34 7.32 16.00
CA SER A 166 10.03 7.31 14.71
C SER A 166 9.03 7.17 13.55
N ILE A 167 9.43 7.64 12.38
CA ILE A 167 8.63 7.51 11.15
C ILE A 167 8.19 6.04 10.99
N GLU A 168 6.92 5.84 10.66
CA GLU A 168 6.16 4.58 10.68
C GLU A 168 6.89 3.32 10.17
N SER A 169 7.75 3.46 9.15
CA SER A 169 8.40 2.31 8.50
C SER A 169 9.27 1.43 9.42
N GLU A 170 10.05 2.01 10.32
CA GLU A 170 10.90 1.25 11.25
C GLU A 170 10.05 0.51 12.28
N ARG A 171 9.02 1.20 12.79
CA ARG A 171 8.08 0.60 13.72
C ARG A 171 7.33 -0.58 13.11
N PHE A 172 6.90 -0.46 11.85
CA PHE A 172 6.15 -1.54 11.18
C PHE A 172 7.02 -2.78 10.95
N VAL A 173 8.27 -2.60 10.59
CA VAL A 173 9.25 -3.69 10.51
C VAL A 173 9.44 -4.34 11.88
N GLU A 174 9.69 -3.54 12.91
CA GLU A 174 9.95 -4.02 14.27
C GLU A 174 8.76 -4.81 14.86
N ILE A 175 7.53 -4.29 14.75
CA ILE A 175 6.35 -4.99 15.27
C ILE A 175 6.09 -6.30 14.53
N SER A 176 6.34 -6.35 13.22
CA SER A 176 6.20 -7.57 12.42
C SER A 176 7.22 -8.64 12.85
N GLN A 177 8.47 -8.23 13.04
CA GLN A 177 9.55 -9.11 13.50
C GLN A 177 9.34 -9.64 14.93
N LYS A 178 8.78 -8.82 15.83
CA LYS A 178 8.43 -9.24 17.18
C LYS A 178 7.23 -10.18 17.24
N PHE A 179 6.32 -10.04 16.31
CA PHE A 179 5.11 -10.86 16.27
C PHE A 179 5.38 -12.26 15.71
N LEU A 180 6.14 -12.36 14.62
CA LEU A 180 6.39 -13.61 13.91
C LEU A 180 7.61 -14.34 14.45
N LYS A 181 7.55 -15.70 14.46
CA LYS A 181 8.66 -16.59 14.76
C LYS A 181 9.10 -17.31 13.50
N ASN A 182 10.41 -17.61 13.37
CA ASN A 182 10.95 -18.35 12.22
C ASN A 182 10.43 -17.82 10.89
N TYR A 183 10.51 -16.52 10.68
CA TYR A 183 9.95 -15.87 9.51
C TYR A 183 10.95 -15.74 8.36
N SER A 184 10.44 -15.79 7.12
CA SER A 184 11.08 -15.29 5.92
C SER A 184 10.61 -13.86 5.64
N SER A 185 11.44 -13.04 5.04
CA SER A 185 11.06 -11.70 4.61
C SER A 185 11.52 -11.41 3.19
N ALA A 186 10.79 -10.58 2.48
CA ALA A 186 11.13 -10.13 1.14
C ALA A 186 10.77 -8.66 0.95
N ILE A 187 11.52 -7.98 0.09
CA ILE A 187 11.25 -6.61 -0.34
C ILE A 187 11.04 -6.64 -1.85
N PHE A 188 9.90 -6.14 -2.28
CA PHE A 188 9.56 -6.00 -3.69
C PHE A 188 9.47 -4.53 -4.03
N LYS A 189 10.14 -4.11 -5.07
CA LYS A 189 9.94 -2.78 -5.62
C LYS A 189 8.50 -2.63 -6.08
N ASN A 190 7.84 -1.55 -5.71
CA ASN A 190 6.44 -1.25 -6.04
C ASN A 190 6.28 0.24 -6.34
N ASP A 191 6.88 0.69 -7.43
CA ASP A 191 6.90 2.11 -7.75
C ASP A 191 5.53 2.62 -8.16
N LEU A 192 5.14 3.71 -7.51
CA LEU A 192 3.81 4.27 -7.63
C LEU A 192 3.86 5.50 -8.54
N SER A 193 3.14 5.44 -9.65
CA SER A 193 2.88 6.61 -10.47
C SER A 193 1.52 7.19 -10.13
N TYR A 194 1.52 8.44 -9.66
CA TYR A 194 0.30 9.16 -9.34
C TYR A 194 0.08 10.32 -10.32
N ASN A 195 -1.11 10.44 -10.90
CA ASN A 195 -1.58 11.74 -11.35
C ASN A 195 -2.01 12.60 -10.15
N LYS A 196 -2.23 13.91 -10.36
CA LYS A 196 -2.60 14.85 -9.30
C LYS A 196 -3.78 14.36 -8.45
N SER A 197 -4.85 13.90 -9.08
CA SER A 197 -6.04 13.41 -8.39
C SER A 197 -5.75 12.18 -7.52
N LYS A 198 -5.04 11.17 -8.05
CA LYS A 198 -4.65 9.98 -7.27
C LYS A 198 -3.66 10.30 -6.16
N PHE A 199 -2.72 11.24 -6.38
CA PHE A 199 -1.78 11.67 -5.35
C PHE A 199 -2.51 12.30 -4.17
N ILE A 200 -3.38 13.28 -4.43
CA ILE A 200 -4.18 13.96 -3.41
C ILE A 200 -5.10 12.94 -2.72
N GLY A 201 -5.84 12.14 -3.48
CA GLY A 201 -6.73 11.12 -2.96
C GLY A 201 -6.02 10.09 -2.07
N ASN A 202 -4.81 9.66 -2.45
CA ASN A 202 -3.99 8.78 -1.61
C ASN A 202 -3.66 9.43 -0.25
N ARG A 203 -3.33 10.73 -0.22
CA ARG A 203 -3.01 11.44 1.02
C ARG A 203 -4.23 11.68 1.90
N ILE A 204 -5.34 12.18 1.34
CA ILE A 204 -6.58 12.42 2.11
C ILE A 204 -7.26 11.13 2.59
N SER A 205 -7.01 10.00 1.95
CA SER A 205 -7.50 8.68 2.41
C SER A 205 -6.76 8.15 3.64
N SER A 206 -5.67 8.78 4.07
CA SER A 206 -4.91 8.35 5.23
C SER A 206 -5.70 8.56 6.52
N SER A 207 -5.46 7.70 7.52
CA SER A 207 -6.17 7.72 8.81
C SER A 207 -5.97 9.00 9.60
N TYR A 208 -4.86 9.68 9.39
CA TYR A 208 -4.49 10.94 10.06
C TYR A 208 -4.94 12.18 9.30
N ALA A 209 -5.35 12.06 8.04
CA ALA A 209 -5.77 13.20 7.25
C ALA A 209 -7.13 13.73 7.71
N PRO A 210 -7.34 15.07 7.69
CA PRO A 210 -8.65 15.65 7.97
C PRO A 210 -9.70 15.09 7.01
N LYS A 211 -10.95 15.02 7.46
CA LYS A 211 -12.09 14.60 6.64
C LYS A 211 -12.71 15.81 5.94
N SER A 212 -13.43 15.56 4.85
CA SER A 212 -14.24 16.60 4.22
C SER A 212 -15.22 17.18 5.24
N GLY A 213 -15.21 18.51 5.37
CA GLY A 213 -15.97 19.25 6.38
C GLY A 213 -15.19 19.63 7.64
N ASP A 214 -14.00 19.08 7.87
CA ASP A 214 -13.12 19.54 8.93
C ASP A 214 -12.50 20.90 8.55
N PRO A 215 -12.27 21.84 9.50
CA PRO A 215 -11.74 23.18 9.22
C PRO A 215 -10.40 23.20 8.48
N GLU A 216 -9.58 22.17 8.66
CA GLU A 216 -8.24 22.10 8.06
C GLU A 216 -8.25 21.40 6.68
N PHE A 217 -9.38 20.81 6.23
CA PHE A 217 -9.43 19.97 5.03
C PHE A 217 -9.02 20.71 3.75
N ASP A 218 -9.59 21.91 3.53
CA ASP A 218 -9.31 22.66 2.31
C ASP A 218 -7.87 23.18 2.27
N ASN A 219 -7.33 23.63 3.41
CA ASN A 219 -5.94 24.04 3.52
C ASN A 219 -4.97 22.86 3.28
N TYR A 220 -5.29 21.68 3.82
CA TYR A 220 -4.50 20.46 3.59
C TYR A 220 -4.54 20.05 2.12
N ARG A 221 -5.70 20.09 1.48
CA ARG A 221 -5.85 19.79 0.06
C ARG A 221 -5.05 20.74 -0.82
N THR A 222 -5.13 22.05 -0.57
CA THR A 222 -4.37 23.08 -1.30
C THR A 222 -2.86 22.83 -1.17
N ALA A 223 -2.38 22.57 0.05
CA ALA A 223 -0.96 22.26 0.28
C ALA A 223 -0.50 20.97 -0.41
N LEU A 224 -1.37 19.97 -0.56
CA LEU A 224 -1.07 18.78 -1.36
C LEU A 224 -1.02 19.08 -2.86
N GLU A 225 -1.86 19.97 -3.36
CA GLU A 225 -1.84 20.42 -4.75
C GLU A 225 -0.53 21.16 -5.08
N GLU A 226 -0.11 22.09 -4.23
CA GLU A 226 1.17 22.79 -4.34
C GLU A 226 2.36 21.83 -4.26
N CYS A 227 2.33 20.88 -3.32
CA CYS A 227 3.35 19.84 -3.20
C CYS A 227 3.43 18.99 -4.48
N PHE A 228 2.28 18.60 -5.06
CA PHE A 228 2.28 17.85 -6.31
C PHE A 228 2.92 18.64 -7.46
N GLU A 229 2.57 19.93 -7.64
CA GLU A 229 3.16 20.78 -8.68
C GLU A 229 4.67 20.93 -8.51
N GLN A 230 5.14 21.11 -7.27
CA GLN A 230 6.59 21.22 -6.97
C GLN A 230 7.36 19.97 -7.41
N PHE A 231 6.80 18.77 -7.22
CA PHE A 231 7.51 17.50 -7.47
C PHE A 231 7.13 16.85 -8.80
N SER A 232 6.07 17.30 -9.47
CA SER A 232 5.71 16.79 -10.80
C SER A 232 6.67 17.24 -11.90
N VAL A 233 7.42 18.32 -11.66
CA VAL A 233 8.38 18.92 -12.59
C VAL A 233 9.83 18.51 -12.26
N SER A 234 10.10 17.97 -11.07
CA SER A 234 11.45 17.63 -10.64
C SER A 234 11.79 16.17 -10.91
N ASP A 235 12.94 15.95 -11.55
CA ASP A 235 13.58 14.66 -11.86
C ASP A 235 14.13 13.91 -10.62
N GLU A 236 13.65 14.18 -9.42
CA GLU A 236 14.13 13.46 -8.24
C GLU A 236 13.65 12.02 -8.28
N LYS A 237 14.53 11.15 -8.77
CA LYS A 237 14.41 9.70 -8.70
C LYS A 237 14.22 9.28 -7.23
N TYR A 238 13.09 8.68 -6.91
CA TYR A 238 12.88 7.99 -5.65
C TYR A 238 13.96 6.94 -5.46
N LYS A 239 14.95 7.21 -4.62
CA LYS A 239 15.97 6.20 -4.29
C LYS A 239 15.38 5.14 -3.39
N VAL A 240 15.65 3.91 -3.75
CA VAL A 240 15.34 2.66 -3.02
C VAL A 240 15.68 2.77 -1.54
N MET A 241 14.81 2.23 -0.68
CA MET A 241 15.09 2.03 0.75
C MET A 241 16.48 1.41 0.94
N SER A 242 17.29 2.01 1.82
CA SER A 242 18.63 1.54 2.06
C SER A 242 18.64 0.13 2.65
N GLU A 243 19.66 -0.62 2.31
CA GLU A 243 19.92 -2.02 2.65
C GLU A 243 19.94 -2.35 4.16
N ASN A 244 19.80 -1.36 5.02
CA ASN A 244 20.07 -1.46 6.44
C ASN A 244 18.90 -1.93 7.32
N TYR A 245 17.69 -2.18 6.77
CA TYR A 245 16.52 -2.50 7.59
C TYR A 245 16.33 -3.98 7.90
N LEU A 246 17.01 -4.89 7.19
CA LEU A 246 16.84 -6.33 7.36
C LEU A 246 18.19 -7.00 7.67
N THR A 247 18.60 -6.95 8.94
CA THR A 247 19.66 -7.81 9.45
C THR A 247 19.06 -9.17 9.81
N ASN A 248 19.61 -10.27 9.26
CA ASN A 248 19.25 -11.67 9.53
C ASN A 248 18.03 -12.26 8.78
N SER A 249 17.67 -11.77 7.61
CA SER A 249 16.65 -12.40 6.76
C SER A 249 17.20 -12.78 5.40
N HIS A 250 16.68 -13.86 4.80
CA HIS A 250 16.91 -14.14 3.39
C HIS A 250 16.30 -12.99 2.59
N ARG A 251 17.15 -12.23 1.91
CA ARG A 251 16.77 -11.07 1.13
C ARG A 251 16.66 -11.47 -0.34
N GLU A 252 15.46 -11.42 -0.88
CA GLU A 252 15.26 -11.43 -2.32
C GLU A 252 14.77 -10.05 -2.76
N ILE A 253 15.50 -9.43 -3.68
CA ILE A 253 15.10 -8.20 -4.37
C ILE A 253 14.56 -8.65 -5.73
N HIS A 254 13.25 -8.58 -5.90
CA HIS A 254 12.63 -8.78 -7.19
C HIS A 254 12.36 -7.41 -7.83
N PRO A 255 12.92 -7.13 -9.01
CA PRO A 255 12.59 -5.91 -9.72
C PRO A 255 11.14 -5.99 -10.21
N ASN A 256 10.32 -5.07 -9.78
CA ASN A 256 8.99 -4.85 -10.32
C ASN A 256 8.90 -3.40 -10.83
N ASP A 257 9.81 -3.11 -11.71
CA ASP A 257 9.93 -1.80 -12.33
C ASP A 257 8.82 -1.64 -13.37
N LEU A 258 8.06 -0.54 -13.30
CA LEU A 258 7.17 -0.16 -14.38
C LEU A 258 8.05 0.27 -15.56
N ILE A 259 8.20 -0.63 -16.51
CA ILE A 259 8.99 -0.40 -17.73
C ILE A 259 8.04 0.19 -18.76
N PHE A 260 8.29 1.42 -19.19
CA PHE A 260 7.54 2.07 -20.26
C PHE A 260 8.42 2.21 -21.51
N THR A 261 7.93 1.75 -22.65
CA THR A 261 8.46 2.19 -23.94
C THR A 261 8.16 3.69 -24.12
N LYS A 262 8.79 4.33 -25.12
CA LYS A 262 8.56 5.75 -25.43
C LYS A 262 7.07 6.06 -25.61
N GLU A 263 6.37 5.25 -26.40
CA GLU A 263 4.94 5.41 -26.69
C GLU A 263 4.09 5.23 -25.42
N GLN A 264 4.41 4.23 -24.59
CA GLN A 264 3.72 4.00 -23.33
C GLN A 264 3.96 5.12 -22.32
N PHE A 265 5.20 5.63 -22.22
CA PHE A 265 5.53 6.76 -21.36
C PHE A 265 4.79 8.02 -21.80
N ILE A 266 4.90 8.40 -23.07
CA ILE A 266 4.21 9.59 -23.62
C ILE A 266 2.69 9.42 -23.47
N GLY A 267 2.12 8.28 -23.88
CA GLY A 267 0.69 7.98 -23.73
C GLY A 267 0.21 8.08 -22.29
N ASN A 268 1.00 7.55 -21.34
CA ASN A 268 0.70 7.69 -19.90
C ASN A 268 0.71 9.17 -19.45
N ARG A 269 1.59 10.00 -19.97
CA ARG A 269 1.68 11.43 -19.61
C ARG A 269 0.60 12.29 -20.24
N ILE A 270 0.31 12.12 -21.51
CA ILE A 270 -0.76 12.89 -22.20
C ILE A 270 -2.17 12.47 -21.78
N SER A 271 -2.36 11.25 -21.30
CA SER A 271 -3.66 10.79 -20.76
C SER A 271 -4.02 11.40 -19.40
N ARG A 272 -3.13 12.18 -18.80
CA ARG A 272 -3.37 12.81 -17.48
C ARG A 272 -4.29 14.02 -17.62
N SER A 273 -5.13 14.24 -16.62
CA SER A 273 -6.15 15.30 -16.62
C SER A 273 -5.59 16.74 -16.73
N TYR A 274 -4.30 16.93 -16.38
CA TYR A 274 -3.63 18.22 -16.47
C TYR A 274 -2.79 18.39 -17.76
N ALA A 275 -2.61 17.33 -18.54
CA ALA A 275 -1.91 17.43 -19.80
C ALA A 275 -2.71 18.26 -20.80
N PRO A 276 -2.06 19.10 -21.62
CA PRO A 276 -2.71 19.75 -22.74
C PRO A 276 -3.41 18.71 -23.62
N LYS A 277 -4.56 19.04 -24.15
CA LYS A 277 -5.31 18.17 -25.06
C LYS A 277 -4.85 18.40 -26.49
N SER A 278 -5.01 17.39 -27.33
CA SER A 278 -4.82 17.56 -28.77
C SER A 278 -5.67 18.71 -29.29
N GLY A 279 -5.04 19.71 -29.91
CA GLY A 279 -5.64 20.97 -30.36
C GLY A 279 -5.37 22.17 -29.44
N ASP A 280 -4.85 21.98 -28.25
CA ASP A 280 -4.39 23.07 -27.39
C ASP A 280 -3.04 23.62 -27.93
N PRO A 281 -2.80 24.95 -27.86
CA PRO A 281 -1.57 25.57 -28.38
C PRO A 281 -0.26 25.01 -27.79
N GLU A 282 -0.33 24.43 -26.59
CA GLU A 282 0.82 23.90 -25.85
C GLU A 282 1.03 22.40 -26.07
N PHE A 283 0.12 21.70 -26.75
CA PHE A 283 0.14 20.24 -26.86
C PHE A 283 1.39 19.71 -27.53
N ASP A 284 1.76 20.30 -28.70
CA ASP A 284 2.93 19.85 -29.46
C ASP A 284 4.24 20.11 -28.70
N ASN A 285 4.34 21.26 -28.03
CA ASN A 285 5.50 21.58 -27.19
C ASN A 285 5.59 20.61 -25.99
N TYR A 286 4.46 20.25 -25.38
CA TYR A 286 4.44 19.31 -24.30
C TYR A 286 4.85 17.90 -24.74
N CYS A 287 4.37 17.44 -25.91
CA CYS A 287 4.78 16.15 -26.48
C CYS A 287 6.28 16.12 -26.78
N THR A 288 6.80 17.18 -27.39
CA THR A 288 8.24 17.32 -27.67
C THR A 288 9.08 17.28 -26.39
N ALA A 289 8.67 18.00 -25.36
CA ALA A 289 9.35 17.97 -24.05
C ALA A 289 9.33 16.58 -23.39
N LEU A 290 8.23 15.83 -23.53
CA LEU A 290 8.14 14.46 -23.05
C LEU A 290 9.06 13.51 -23.84
N GLU A 291 9.18 13.70 -25.14
CA GLU A 291 10.10 12.92 -25.98
C GLU A 291 11.56 13.19 -25.60
N GLU A 292 11.94 14.46 -25.48
CA GLU A 292 13.29 14.85 -25.04
C GLU A 292 13.60 14.31 -23.63
N PHE A 293 12.64 14.40 -22.72
CA PHE A 293 12.77 13.84 -21.38
C PHE A 293 12.99 12.33 -21.43
N PHE A 294 12.18 11.61 -22.23
CA PHE A 294 12.33 10.16 -22.38
C PHE A 294 13.72 9.80 -22.90
N GLU A 295 14.21 10.47 -23.95
CA GLU A 295 15.52 10.21 -24.55
C GLU A 295 16.68 10.46 -23.57
N GLN A 296 16.56 11.45 -22.69
CA GLN A 296 17.58 11.78 -21.68
C GLN A 296 17.64 10.75 -20.54
N HIS A 297 16.52 10.08 -20.23
CA HIS A 297 16.39 9.24 -19.02
C HIS A 297 16.16 7.76 -19.32
N GLN A 298 15.96 7.39 -20.58
CA GLN A 298 15.75 6.01 -20.98
C GLN A 298 17.05 5.18 -20.87
N GLN A 299 16.89 3.89 -20.61
CA GLN A 299 17.95 2.88 -20.74
C GLN A 299 17.40 1.74 -21.61
N ASN A 300 18.09 1.45 -22.72
CA ASN A 300 17.66 0.44 -23.68
C ASN A 300 16.22 0.61 -24.20
N GLY A 301 15.80 1.85 -24.45
CA GLY A 301 14.46 2.16 -24.98
C GLY A 301 13.33 2.17 -23.94
N VAL A 302 13.64 2.14 -22.63
CA VAL A 302 12.65 2.15 -21.56
C VAL A 302 13.02 3.10 -20.42
N ILE A 303 12.00 3.63 -19.73
CA ILE A 303 12.14 4.44 -18.51
C ILE A 303 11.63 3.68 -17.29
N LEU A 304 12.34 3.85 -16.17
CA LEU A 304 12.15 3.10 -14.94
C LEU A 304 11.68 3.99 -13.79
N ILE A 305 10.64 3.59 -13.02
CA ILE A 305 10.11 4.32 -11.86
C ILE A 305 10.10 3.43 -10.59
N PRO A 306 10.96 3.71 -9.57
CA PRO A 306 11.22 2.84 -8.40
C PRO A 306 10.20 2.87 -7.23
N ASN A 307 9.82 1.71 -6.65
CA ASN A 307 8.93 1.54 -5.45
C ASN A 307 9.11 0.17 -4.75
N ASN A 308 8.71 0.03 -3.47
CA ASN A 308 8.91 -1.21 -2.71
C ASN A 308 7.67 -1.69 -1.95
N THR A 309 7.40 -2.99 -1.99
CA THR A 309 6.54 -3.69 -1.04
C THR A 309 7.37 -4.60 -0.16
N VAL A 310 7.17 -4.56 1.16
CA VAL A 310 7.90 -5.35 2.15
C VAL A 310 6.96 -6.37 2.79
N CYS A 311 7.38 -7.62 2.84
CA CYS A 311 6.59 -8.71 3.39
C CYS A 311 7.37 -9.50 4.43
N PHE A 312 6.67 -10.00 5.44
CA PHE A 312 7.15 -10.96 6.41
C PHE A 312 6.16 -12.11 6.48
N ILE A 313 6.64 -13.36 6.43
CA ILE A 313 5.81 -14.56 6.55
C ILE A 313 6.46 -15.54 7.54
N GLY A 314 5.71 -16.03 8.52
CA GLY A 314 6.24 -16.89 9.56
C GLY A 314 5.15 -17.55 10.40
N MET A 315 5.58 -18.18 11.49
CA MET A 315 4.71 -18.78 12.52
C MET A 315 4.44 -17.79 13.65
N VAL A 316 3.39 -18.04 14.42
CA VAL A 316 3.00 -17.25 15.62
C VAL A 316 2.98 -18.09 16.89
#